data_7c21c5e05166457d60f289904aac4499
#
_entry.id   7c21c5e05166457d60f289904aac4499
#
_cell.length_a   1.000
_cell.length_b   1.000
_cell.length_c   1.000
_cell.angle_alpha   90.00
_cell.angle_beta   90.00
_cell.angle_gamma   90.00
#
_symmetry.space_group_name_H-M   'P 1'
#
loop_
_entity.id
_entity.type
_entity.pdbx_description
1 polymer ?
#
loop_
_entity_poly.entity_id
_entity_poly.type
_entity_poly.pdbx_seq_one_letter_code
_entity_poly.pdbx_strand_id
1 'polypeptide(L)'
;NDGSSDNTGEVLDRLAAQHEKLRVVHLAQNQGKAMGLQAGSLMTDAEFLIGIDGDALLDPHAAKWMIRHFQENPTVAAVTGNPRIRTRSTLLGRIQVGEFSSIVGMIKRAQRTFGRLFTVSGVITAFRKSAVHQVDYWSPNMLTEDIDITWKLQRAGWDIRFEPNALVWILMPETLNGLWKQRLRWAMGGAQ
;
A
#
# COMPACT_ATOMS: atom_id res chain seq x y z
N ASN A 1 -4.48 -14.56 0.51
CA ASN A 1 -5.78 -14.69 1.16
C ASN A 1 -5.58 -14.89 2.67
N ASP A 2 -5.96 -13.92 3.46
CA ASP A 2 -5.74 -13.89 4.91
C ASP A 2 -6.96 -14.49 5.65
N GLY A 3 -7.26 -15.77 5.36
CA GLY A 3 -8.34 -16.50 6.02
C GLY A 3 -9.74 -15.94 5.76
N SER A 4 -10.04 -15.50 4.54
CA SER A 4 -11.38 -15.03 4.17
C SER A 4 -12.44 -16.11 4.40
N SER A 5 -13.59 -15.70 4.94
CA SER A 5 -14.72 -16.61 5.26
C SER A 5 -15.76 -16.72 4.14
N ASP A 6 -15.62 -15.93 3.08
CA ASP A 6 -16.44 -15.94 1.88
C ASP A 6 -15.78 -16.77 0.75
N ASN A 7 -16.30 -16.68 -0.47
CA ASN A 7 -15.78 -17.41 -1.63
C ASN A 7 -14.48 -16.84 -2.23
N THR A 8 -13.79 -15.90 -1.53
CA THR A 8 -12.55 -15.28 -2.02
C THR A 8 -11.49 -16.33 -2.36
N GLY A 9 -11.31 -17.35 -1.48
CA GLY A 9 -10.34 -18.43 -1.72
C GLY A 9 -10.58 -19.16 -3.02
N GLU A 10 -11.82 -19.63 -3.25
CA GLU A 10 -12.22 -20.36 -4.47
C GLU A 10 -12.05 -19.52 -5.74
N VAL A 11 -12.35 -18.20 -5.65
CA VAL A 11 -12.17 -17.28 -6.78
C VAL A 11 -10.68 -17.14 -7.12
N LEU A 12 -9.84 -16.99 -6.11
CA LEU A 12 -8.39 -16.86 -6.28
C LEU A 12 -7.78 -18.14 -6.89
N ASP A 13 -8.17 -19.32 -6.42
CA ASP A 13 -7.69 -20.60 -6.93
C ASP A 13 -8.09 -20.81 -8.40
N ARG A 14 -9.33 -20.46 -8.73
CA ARG A 14 -9.81 -20.51 -10.12
C ARG A 14 -9.01 -19.57 -11.03
N LEU A 15 -8.70 -18.36 -10.56
CA LEU A 15 -7.88 -17.41 -11.30
C LEU A 15 -6.44 -17.91 -11.45
N ALA A 16 -5.86 -18.47 -10.39
CA ALA A 16 -4.51 -19.05 -10.44
C ALA A 16 -4.40 -20.20 -11.44
N ALA A 17 -5.45 -21.04 -11.55
CA ALA A 17 -5.51 -22.09 -12.55
C ALA A 17 -5.56 -21.59 -14.01
N GLN A 18 -6.02 -20.35 -14.22
CA GLN A 18 -6.12 -19.71 -15.54
C GLN A 18 -4.90 -18.85 -15.90
N HIS A 19 -4.09 -18.45 -14.91
CA HIS A 19 -3.00 -17.50 -15.07
C HIS A 19 -1.71 -18.01 -14.43
N GLU A 20 -0.80 -18.55 -15.22
CA GLU A 20 0.47 -19.16 -14.75
C GLU A 20 1.33 -18.23 -13.89
N LYS A 21 1.22 -16.92 -14.06
CA LYS A 21 1.96 -15.92 -13.28
C LYS A 21 1.29 -15.58 -11.95
N LEU A 22 0.05 -16.02 -11.74
CA LEU A 22 -0.68 -15.79 -10.51
C LEU A 22 -0.39 -16.93 -9.52
N ARG A 23 0.11 -16.56 -8.35
CA ARG A 23 0.29 -17.47 -7.21
C ARG A 23 -0.60 -17.02 -6.08
N VAL A 24 -1.20 -17.95 -5.38
CA VAL A 24 -2.06 -17.67 -4.22
C VAL A 24 -1.45 -18.29 -2.98
N VAL A 25 -1.45 -17.53 -1.89
CA VAL A 25 -1.09 -18.01 -0.56
C VAL A 25 -2.32 -17.90 0.33
N HIS A 26 -2.75 -19.02 0.90
CA HIS A 26 -3.84 -19.05 1.86
C HIS A 26 -3.27 -19.18 3.26
N LEU A 27 -3.56 -18.19 4.11
CA LEU A 27 -3.30 -18.28 5.54
C LEU A 27 -4.48 -19.02 6.20
N ALA A 28 -4.17 -19.91 7.14
CA ALA A 28 -5.18 -20.73 7.82
C ALA A 28 -6.16 -19.92 8.68
N GLN A 29 -5.73 -18.74 9.12
CA GLN A 29 -6.50 -17.81 9.94
C GLN A 29 -6.16 -16.38 9.55
N ASN A 30 -7.10 -15.45 9.77
CA ASN A 30 -6.84 -14.03 9.58
C ASN A 30 -5.78 -13.55 10.57
N GLN A 31 -4.67 -13.04 10.08
CA GLN A 31 -3.53 -12.52 10.83
C GLN A 31 -3.26 -11.04 10.53
N GLY A 32 -4.07 -10.44 9.69
CA GLY A 32 -3.96 -9.04 9.29
C GLY A 32 -3.05 -8.79 8.09
N LYS A 33 -3.18 -7.60 7.53
CA LYS A 33 -2.53 -7.21 6.27
C LYS A 33 -0.99 -7.34 6.31
N ALA A 34 -0.37 -7.02 7.45
CA ALA A 34 1.08 -7.14 7.63
C ALA A 34 1.57 -8.56 7.35
N MET A 35 0.89 -9.57 7.90
CA MET A 35 1.24 -10.97 7.68
C MET A 35 0.96 -11.42 6.25
N GLY A 36 -0.12 -10.95 5.63
CA GLY A 36 -0.40 -11.20 4.21
C GLY A 36 0.69 -10.65 3.29
N LEU A 37 1.15 -9.41 3.54
CA LEU A 37 2.24 -8.79 2.80
C LEU A 37 3.57 -9.54 2.99
N GLN A 38 3.88 -9.94 4.21
CA GLN A 38 5.07 -10.74 4.52
C GLN A 38 5.04 -12.09 3.80
N ALA A 39 3.94 -12.83 3.92
CA ALA A 39 3.76 -14.12 3.24
C ALA A 39 3.94 -13.99 1.72
N GLY A 40 3.29 -13.01 1.10
CA GLY A 40 3.44 -12.73 -0.33
C GLY A 40 4.89 -12.38 -0.72
N SER A 41 5.59 -11.61 0.11
CA SER A 41 6.98 -11.21 -0.15
C SER A 41 7.96 -12.38 -0.08
N LEU A 42 7.69 -13.37 0.76
CA LEU A 42 8.51 -14.58 0.91
C LEU A 42 8.31 -15.56 -0.25
N MET A 43 7.16 -15.51 -0.93
CA MET A 43 6.81 -16.42 -2.03
C MET A 43 7.34 -16.00 -3.41
N THR A 44 8.19 -14.98 -3.49
CA THR A 44 8.75 -14.49 -4.74
C THR A 44 10.24 -14.19 -4.61
N ASP A 45 10.99 -14.41 -5.70
CA ASP A 45 12.41 -14.02 -5.81
C ASP A 45 12.60 -12.67 -6.49
N ALA A 46 11.51 -11.94 -6.74
CA ALA A 46 11.57 -10.61 -7.36
C ALA A 46 12.34 -9.62 -6.48
N GLU A 47 13.20 -8.81 -7.10
CA GLU A 47 13.97 -7.76 -6.43
C GLU A 47 13.07 -6.65 -5.90
N PHE A 48 12.00 -6.35 -6.62
CA PHE A 48 11.04 -5.30 -6.25
C PHE A 48 9.65 -5.90 -6.05
N LEU A 49 8.97 -5.40 -5.02
CA LEU A 49 7.61 -5.78 -4.66
C LEU A 49 6.69 -4.58 -4.84
N ILE A 50 5.46 -4.78 -5.28
CA ILE A 50 4.43 -3.75 -5.29
C ILE A 50 3.25 -4.26 -4.47
N GLY A 51 3.05 -3.66 -3.29
CA GLY A 51 1.86 -3.89 -2.47
C GLY A 51 0.70 -3.03 -2.98
N ILE A 52 -0.47 -3.64 -3.10
CA ILE A 52 -1.71 -2.99 -3.54
C ILE A 52 -2.88 -3.55 -2.74
N ASP A 53 -3.85 -2.69 -2.37
CA ASP A 53 -5.09 -3.14 -1.72
C ASP A 53 -5.97 -3.92 -2.71
N GLY A 54 -6.67 -4.96 -2.23
CA GLY A 54 -7.45 -5.87 -3.06
C GLY A 54 -8.63 -5.23 -3.79
N ASP A 55 -9.10 -4.06 -3.34
CA ASP A 55 -10.17 -3.27 -3.95
C ASP A 55 -9.65 -2.11 -4.83
N ALA A 56 -8.35 -1.97 -4.95
CA ALA A 56 -7.71 -0.92 -5.72
C ALA A 56 -7.50 -1.31 -7.20
N LEU A 57 -7.58 -0.33 -8.09
CA LEU A 57 -7.29 -0.50 -9.52
C LEU A 57 -6.02 0.25 -9.87
N LEU A 58 -4.99 -0.51 -10.24
CA LEU A 58 -3.69 0.05 -10.63
C LEU A 58 -3.75 0.61 -12.07
N ASP A 59 -3.18 1.81 -12.27
CA ASP A 59 -2.93 2.31 -13.61
C ASP A 59 -1.89 1.42 -14.33
N PRO A 60 -2.08 1.07 -15.61
CA PRO A 60 -1.18 0.19 -16.34
C PRO A 60 0.29 0.62 -16.36
N HIS A 61 0.55 1.92 -16.21
CA HIS A 61 1.91 2.47 -16.22
C HIS A 61 2.48 2.70 -14.81
N ALA A 62 1.68 2.53 -13.75
CA ALA A 62 2.09 2.85 -12.38
C ALA A 62 3.35 2.07 -11.95
N ALA A 63 3.40 0.77 -12.22
CA ALA A 63 4.56 -0.06 -11.92
C ALA A 63 5.85 0.47 -12.56
N LYS A 64 5.79 0.85 -13.85
CA LYS A 64 6.93 1.42 -14.59
C LYS A 64 7.46 2.68 -13.93
N TRP A 65 6.56 3.60 -13.52
CA TRP A 65 6.93 4.84 -12.86
C TRP A 65 7.60 4.61 -11.52
N MET A 66 7.11 3.64 -10.74
CA MET A 66 7.66 3.32 -9.42
C MET A 66 9.03 2.64 -9.50
N ILE A 67 9.19 1.65 -10.39
CA ILE A 67 10.43 0.87 -10.55
C ILE A 67 11.58 1.74 -11.03
N ARG A 68 11.32 2.75 -11.84
CA ARG A 68 12.33 3.70 -12.31
C ARG A 68 13.13 4.32 -11.16
N HIS A 69 12.50 4.67 -10.04
CA HIS A 69 13.19 5.24 -8.87
C HIS A 69 14.24 4.31 -8.28
N PHE A 70 13.99 3.01 -8.27
CA PHE A 70 14.95 2.02 -7.76
C PHE A 70 16.13 1.82 -8.71
N GLN A 71 15.88 1.91 -10.01
CA GLN A 71 16.92 1.79 -11.04
C GLN A 71 17.84 3.01 -11.04
N GLU A 72 17.28 4.20 -10.83
CA GLU A 72 18.04 5.46 -10.80
C GLU A 72 18.81 5.66 -9.47
N ASN A 73 18.34 5.05 -8.37
CA ASN A 73 18.99 5.26 -7.07
C ASN A 73 18.93 3.99 -6.20
N PRO A 74 20.10 3.39 -5.88
CA PRO A 74 20.17 2.18 -5.07
C PRO A 74 19.82 2.41 -3.59
N THR A 75 19.81 3.66 -3.08
CA THR A 75 19.45 3.97 -1.69
C THR A 75 17.93 4.03 -1.47
N VAL A 76 17.13 3.98 -2.53
CA VAL A 76 15.67 3.99 -2.43
C VAL A 76 15.17 2.62 -2.01
N ALA A 77 14.47 2.55 -0.86
CA ALA A 77 13.83 1.34 -0.36
C ALA A 77 12.35 1.26 -0.68
N ALA A 78 11.65 2.39 -0.73
CA ALA A 78 10.22 2.41 -1.01
C ALA A 78 9.81 3.59 -1.88
N VAL A 79 8.84 3.35 -2.75
CA VAL A 79 8.21 4.36 -3.60
C VAL A 79 6.70 4.26 -3.45
N THR A 80 6.08 5.29 -2.85
CA THR A 80 4.63 5.34 -2.72
C THR A 80 4.01 6.01 -3.93
N GLY A 81 2.90 5.44 -4.41
CA GLY A 81 2.12 5.99 -5.52
C GLY A 81 1.11 7.04 -5.09
N ASN A 82 0.22 7.37 -6.00
CA ASN A 82 -0.74 8.46 -5.91
C ASN A 82 -2.19 7.94 -5.96
N PRO A 83 -2.78 7.63 -4.79
CA PRO A 83 -4.16 7.19 -4.72
C PRO A 83 -5.15 8.26 -5.20
N ARG A 84 -6.14 7.83 -6.00
CA ARG A 84 -7.23 8.65 -6.52
C ARG A 84 -8.56 8.02 -6.17
N ILE A 85 -9.49 8.80 -5.67
CA ILE A 85 -10.79 8.31 -5.23
C ILE A 85 -11.71 8.12 -6.44
N ARG A 86 -12.32 6.93 -6.56
CA ARG A 86 -13.35 6.58 -7.56
C ARG A 86 -14.73 7.01 -7.11
N THR A 87 -15.04 6.90 -5.82
CA THR A 87 -16.32 7.22 -5.24
C THR A 87 -16.60 8.72 -5.28
N ARG A 88 -17.42 9.16 -6.25
CA ARG A 88 -17.74 10.59 -6.50
C ARG A 88 -19.22 10.88 -6.59
N SER A 89 -20.07 9.86 -6.43
CA SER A 89 -21.52 9.96 -6.55
C SER A 89 -22.16 10.70 -5.39
N THR A 90 -21.64 10.53 -4.18
CA THR A 90 -22.15 11.15 -2.95
C THR A 90 -21.43 12.44 -2.60
N LEU A 91 -22.10 13.33 -1.83
CA LEU A 91 -21.47 14.53 -1.28
C LEU A 91 -20.25 14.17 -0.43
N LEU A 92 -20.38 13.12 0.40
CA LEU A 92 -19.29 12.61 1.24
C LEU A 92 -18.10 12.14 0.40
N GLY A 93 -18.34 11.45 -0.71
CA GLY A 93 -17.31 11.05 -1.65
C GLY A 93 -16.57 12.26 -2.25
N ARG A 94 -17.29 13.31 -2.65
CA ARG A 94 -16.67 14.53 -3.19
C ARG A 94 -15.81 15.28 -2.17
N ILE A 95 -16.23 15.33 -0.91
CA ILE A 95 -15.43 15.91 0.19
C ILE A 95 -14.13 15.12 0.36
N GLN A 96 -14.19 13.80 0.36
CA GLN A 96 -13.01 12.94 0.46
C GLN A 96 -12.06 13.09 -0.74
N VAL A 97 -12.58 13.34 -1.96
CA VAL A 97 -11.75 13.67 -3.13
C VAL A 97 -10.92 14.93 -2.88
N GLY A 98 -11.52 15.98 -2.31
CA GLY A 98 -10.81 17.20 -1.94
C GLY A 98 -9.75 16.96 -0.88
N GLU A 99 -10.10 16.22 0.17
CA GLU A 99 -9.19 15.84 1.26
C GLU A 99 -7.98 15.06 0.74
N PHE A 100 -8.21 13.99 -0.03
CA PHE A 100 -7.13 13.17 -0.59
C PHE A 100 -6.25 13.94 -1.59
N SER A 101 -6.85 14.82 -2.37
CA SER A 101 -6.08 15.69 -3.28
C SER A 101 -5.15 16.63 -2.51
N SER A 102 -5.57 17.11 -1.34
CA SER A 102 -4.75 17.93 -0.45
C SER A 102 -3.67 17.11 0.23
N ILE A 103 -4.03 15.99 0.89
CA ILE A 103 -3.09 15.17 1.67
C ILE A 103 -2.07 14.49 0.75
N VAL A 104 -2.53 13.80 -0.28
CA VAL A 104 -1.65 13.03 -1.16
C VAL A 104 -1.06 13.93 -2.26
N GLY A 105 -1.90 14.77 -2.89
CA GLY A 105 -1.47 15.60 -4.00
C GLY A 105 -0.55 16.75 -3.59
N MET A 106 -0.81 17.41 -2.48
CA MET A 106 -0.07 18.59 -2.04
C MET A 106 0.95 18.26 -0.96
N ILE A 107 0.54 17.63 0.14
CA ILE A 107 1.43 17.39 1.29
C ILE A 107 2.58 16.45 0.91
N LYS A 108 2.31 15.31 0.25
CA LYS A 108 3.38 14.40 -0.17
C LYS A 108 4.34 15.02 -1.18
N ARG A 109 3.85 15.90 -2.06
CA ARG A 109 4.73 16.67 -2.96
C ARG A 109 5.61 17.65 -2.21
N ALA A 110 5.05 18.37 -1.22
CA ALA A 110 5.81 19.26 -0.37
C ALA A 110 6.88 18.48 0.43
N GLN A 111 6.50 17.37 1.07
CA GLN A 111 7.42 16.50 1.79
C GLN A 111 8.56 15.99 0.88
N ARG A 112 8.25 15.63 -0.37
CA ARG A 112 9.26 15.25 -1.37
C ARG A 112 10.27 16.39 -1.61
N THR A 113 9.82 17.63 -1.69
CA THR A 113 10.69 18.80 -1.87
C THR A 113 11.61 19.01 -0.69
N PHE A 114 11.15 18.74 0.53
CA PHE A 114 11.96 18.81 1.75
C PHE A 114 12.78 17.54 2.04
N GLY A 115 12.72 16.54 1.16
CA GLY A 115 13.61 15.38 1.17
C GLY A 115 13.15 14.20 2.01
N ARG A 116 12.05 14.27 2.76
CA ARG A 116 11.53 13.14 3.56
C ARG A 116 10.01 13.04 3.49
N LEU A 117 9.52 11.84 3.16
CA LEU A 117 8.11 11.49 3.30
C LEU A 117 7.81 11.03 4.71
N PHE A 118 6.69 11.50 5.27
CA PHE A 118 6.27 11.09 6.61
C PHE A 118 5.80 9.62 6.64
N THR A 119 5.06 9.19 5.62
CA THR A 119 4.59 7.81 5.45
C THR A 119 4.35 7.47 3.99
N VAL A 120 4.53 6.21 3.64
CA VAL A 120 4.03 5.65 2.38
C VAL A 120 2.50 5.49 2.45
N SER A 121 1.86 5.08 1.38
CA SER A 121 0.43 4.75 1.36
C SER A 121 0.27 3.24 1.30
N GLY A 122 -0.40 2.65 2.26
CA GLY A 122 -0.70 1.22 2.30
C GLY A 122 -1.47 0.72 1.08
N VAL A 123 -2.15 1.63 0.36
CA VAL A 123 -2.91 1.30 -0.86
C VAL A 123 -2.02 0.94 -2.04
N ILE A 124 -0.89 1.65 -2.20
CA ILE A 124 0.07 1.40 -3.28
C ILE A 124 1.46 1.84 -2.85
N THR A 125 2.35 0.89 -2.71
CA THR A 125 3.76 1.16 -2.47
C THR A 125 4.62 0.06 -3.09
N ALA A 126 5.63 0.47 -3.82
CA ALA A 126 6.69 -0.42 -4.26
C ALA A 126 7.81 -0.44 -3.22
N PHE A 127 8.44 -1.59 -3.05
CA PHE A 127 9.52 -1.81 -2.09
C PHE A 127 10.70 -2.53 -2.74
N ARG A 128 11.91 -2.20 -2.31
CA ARG A 128 13.09 -3.04 -2.53
C ARG A 128 13.05 -4.19 -1.53
N LYS A 129 12.94 -5.44 -2.01
CA LYS A 129 12.77 -6.61 -1.15
C LYS A 129 13.90 -6.75 -0.12
N SER A 130 15.15 -6.50 -0.51
CA SER A 130 16.29 -6.56 0.40
C SER A 130 16.21 -5.56 1.56
N ALA A 131 15.66 -4.36 1.31
CA ALA A 131 15.46 -3.36 2.35
C ALA A 131 14.35 -3.77 3.34
N VAL A 132 13.25 -4.32 2.84
CA VAL A 132 12.16 -4.86 3.68
C VAL A 132 12.66 -6.02 4.53
N HIS A 133 13.47 -6.90 3.97
CA HIS A 133 14.10 -8.00 4.70
C HIS A 133 15.05 -7.48 5.79
N GLN A 134 15.86 -6.47 5.50
CA GLN A 134 16.80 -5.88 6.46
C GLN A 134 16.11 -5.31 7.70
N VAL A 135 14.88 -4.81 7.57
CA VAL A 135 14.13 -4.23 8.68
C VAL A 135 13.10 -5.20 9.29
N ASP A 136 13.23 -6.47 9.00
CA ASP A 136 12.36 -7.54 9.53
C ASP A 136 10.87 -7.36 9.18
N TYR A 137 10.60 -7.03 7.91
CA TYR A 137 9.27 -6.95 7.31
C TYR A 137 8.30 -5.99 8.04
N TRP A 138 7.00 -6.18 7.84
CA TRP A 138 5.92 -5.44 8.49
C TRP A 138 5.62 -6.00 9.88
N SER A 139 5.41 -5.14 10.86
CA SER A 139 5.08 -5.56 12.23
C SER A 139 3.61 -5.98 12.33
N PRO A 140 3.30 -7.23 12.72
CA PRO A 140 1.93 -7.75 12.71
C PRO A 140 1.01 -7.13 13.77
N ASN A 141 1.58 -6.51 14.79
CA ASN A 141 0.86 -5.89 15.90
C ASN A 141 0.50 -4.40 15.65
N MET A 142 0.87 -3.86 14.47
CA MET A 142 0.60 -2.47 14.13
C MET A 142 -0.69 -2.34 13.34
N LEU A 143 -1.55 -1.37 13.71
CA LEU A 143 -2.80 -1.07 12.99
C LEU A 143 -2.60 -0.36 11.66
N THR A 144 -1.46 0.33 11.53
CA THR A 144 -1.02 1.05 10.34
C THR A 144 0.36 0.57 9.93
N GLU A 145 0.39 -0.57 9.25
CA GLU A 145 1.60 -1.25 8.79
C GLU A 145 2.45 -0.38 7.84
N ASP A 146 1.82 0.57 7.18
CA ASP A 146 2.45 1.50 6.24
C ASP A 146 3.26 2.60 6.96
N ILE A 147 2.79 3.08 8.10
CA ILE A 147 3.55 4.02 8.95
C ILE A 147 4.76 3.30 9.55
N ASP A 148 4.55 2.13 10.14
CA ASP A 148 5.60 1.33 10.77
C ASP A 148 6.74 1.01 9.81
N ILE A 149 6.44 0.40 8.66
CA ILE A 149 7.47 0.05 7.68
C ILE A 149 8.20 1.29 7.14
N THR A 150 7.50 2.43 7.00
CA THR A 150 8.13 3.68 6.58
C THR A 150 9.21 4.09 7.56
N TRP A 151 8.91 4.09 8.85
CA TRP A 151 9.85 4.54 9.88
C TRP A 151 10.97 3.54 10.11
N LYS A 152 10.69 2.23 10.03
CA LYS A 152 11.73 1.18 10.07
C LYS A 152 12.76 1.38 8.97
N LEU A 153 12.32 1.59 7.73
CA LEU A 153 13.20 1.85 6.59
C LEU A 153 14.00 3.15 6.74
N GLN A 154 13.36 4.24 7.18
CA GLN A 154 14.05 5.51 7.39
C GLN A 154 15.08 5.44 8.51
N ARG A 155 14.78 4.75 9.62
CA ARG A 155 15.74 4.51 10.71
C ARG A 155 16.93 3.67 10.27
N ALA A 156 16.73 2.78 9.31
CA ALA A 156 17.81 1.99 8.69
C ALA A 156 18.62 2.78 7.63
N GLY A 157 18.31 4.06 7.43
CA GLY A 157 19.05 4.94 6.52
C GLY A 157 18.57 4.91 5.06
N TRP A 158 17.44 4.28 4.76
CA TRP A 158 16.89 4.19 3.43
C TRP A 158 16.09 5.42 3.02
N ASP A 159 16.14 5.75 1.72
CA ASP A 159 15.32 6.78 1.11
C ASP A 159 13.93 6.24 0.77
N ILE A 160 12.92 7.11 0.94
CA ILE A 160 11.54 6.86 0.54
C ILE A 160 11.09 7.95 -0.43
N ARG A 161 10.44 7.55 -1.53
CA ARG A 161 10.05 8.46 -2.61
C ARG A 161 8.54 8.47 -2.83
N PHE A 162 8.03 9.55 -3.38
CA PHE A 162 6.66 9.70 -3.87
C PHE A 162 6.67 9.86 -5.39
N GLU A 163 5.91 9.01 -6.09
CA GLU A 163 5.74 9.10 -7.54
C GLU A 163 4.31 9.54 -7.89
N PRO A 164 4.13 10.81 -8.30
CA PRO A 164 2.80 11.35 -8.60
C PRO A 164 2.12 10.75 -9.83
N ASN A 165 2.87 10.13 -10.76
CA ASN A 165 2.33 9.49 -11.95
C ASN A 165 1.94 8.02 -11.73
N ALA A 166 2.34 7.42 -10.63
CA ALA A 166 1.92 6.07 -10.26
C ALA A 166 0.50 6.11 -9.67
N LEU A 167 -0.50 6.17 -10.55
CA LEU A 167 -1.90 6.30 -10.16
C LEU A 167 -2.48 4.95 -9.72
N VAL A 168 -3.33 5.01 -8.70
CA VAL A 168 -4.18 3.90 -8.27
C VAL A 168 -5.57 4.44 -7.90
N TRP A 169 -6.59 3.75 -8.33
CA TRP A 169 -7.98 4.15 -8.10
C TRP A 169 -8.57 3.34 -6.97
N ILE A 170 -9.08 4.03 -5.93
CA ILE A 170 -9.58 3.42 -4.69
C ILE A 170 -11.04 3.75 -4.45
N LEU A 171 -11.70 2.88 -3.68
CA LEU A 171 -13.01 3.13 -3.12
C LEU A 171 -12.87 3.77 -1.73
N MET A 172 -13.81 4.65 -1.39
CA MET A 172 -13.86 5.28 -0.07
C MET A 172 -15.24 5.06 0.55
N PRO A 173 -15.35 5.09 1.90
CA PRO A 173 -16.63 4.96 2.57
C PRO A 173 -17.65 5.97 2.08
N GLU A 174 -18.86 5.51 1.77
CA GLU A 174 -19.98 6.35 1.34
C GLU A 174 -20.91 6.75 2.48
N THR A 175 -20.70 6.22 3.67
CA THR A 175 -21.46 6.52 4.88
C THR A 175 -20.61 7.19 5.95
N LEU A 176 -21.21 8.07 6.76
CA LEU A 176 -20.53 8.73 7.88
C LEU A 176 -19.99 7.72 8.90
N ASN A 177 -20.72 6.65 9.18
CA ASN A 177 -20.27 5.61 10.10
C ASN A 177 -19.05 4.86 9.56
N GLY A 178 -19.05 4.53 8.27
CA GLY A 178 -17.89 3.92 7.61
C GLY A 178 -16.67 4.83 7.64
N LEU A 179 -16.86 6.10 7.33
CA LEU A 179 -15.79 7.11 7.40
C LEU A 179 -15.23 7.24 8.82
N TRP A 180 -16.11 7.33 9.84
CA TRP A 180 -15.69 7.43 11.24
C TRP A 180 -14.84 6.24 11.68
N LYS A 181 -15.30 5.01 11.38
CA LYS A 181 -14.55 3.78 11.70
C LYS A 181 -13.16 3.76 11.03
N GLN A 182 -13.08 4.17 9.77
CA GLN A 182 -11.80 4.25 9.04
C GLN A 182 -10.86 5.27 9.68
N ARG A 183 -11.34 6.49 9.98
CA ARG A 183 -10.53 7.55 10.58
C ARG A 183 -10.07 7.22 11.99
N LEU A 184 -10.94 6.60 12.78
CA LEU A 184 -10.59 6.13 14.12
C LEU A 184 -9.43 5.11 14.05
N ARG A 185 -9.52 4.13 13.15
CA ARG A 185 -8.44 3.14 12.95
C ARG A 185 -7.12 3.83 12.56
N TRP A 186 -7.16 4.81 11.67
CA TRP A 186 -5.95 5.54 11.26
C TRP A 186 -5.36 6.38 12.41
N ALA A 187 -6.21 7.05 13.18
CA ALA A 187 -5.76 7.81 14.34
C ALA A 187 -5.15 6.92 15.41
N MET A 188 -5.76 5.78 15.71
CA MET A 188 -5.22 4.80 16.67
C MET A 188 -3.88 4.23 16.21
N GLY A 189 -3.77 3.88 14.92
CA GLY A 189 -2.51 3.36 14.39
C GLY A 189 -1.40 4.41 14.31
N GLY A 190 -1.73 5.68 14.11
CA GLY A 190 -0.75 6.76 14.15
C GLY A 190 -0.27 7.13 15.56
N ALA A 191 -0.95 6.63 16.61
CA ALA A 191 -0.58 6.85 18.01
C ALA A 191 0.23 5.70 18.62
N GLN A 192 0.35 4.56 17.90
CA GLN A 192 1.20 3.42 18.29
C GLN A 192 2.68 3.68 17.98
#